data_087d0d6f49546033fc79656bc06a5af5
#
_entry.id   087d0d6f49546033fc79656bc06a5af5
#
_cell.length_a   1.000
_cell.length_b   1.000
_cell.length_c   1.000
_cell.angle_alpha   90.00
_cell.angle_beta   90.00
_cell.angle_gamma   90.00
#
_symmetry.space_group_name_H-M   'P 1'
#
loop_
_entity.id
_entity.type
_entity.pdbx_description
1 polymer ?
#
loop_
_entity_poly.entity_id
_entity_poly.type
_entity_poly.pdbx_seq_one_letter_code
_entity_poly.pdbx_strand_id
1 'polypeptide(L)'
;MTSTSLEAHVSDRAVTLHCLSAHAPEFFVAHALSPKLDAALEGLATLPSTFPPDLSWDVVMARLDAHYFRALHGLVNPPLPADDVRAAVTRVAEQSVLGGWLLAELAGALGVDVEIPDPSGLTGLERSYWRTHQILLWTSYLRDPLETEGADEALDELARGLPVRLACGEIDPAAEIIFCLQAAGRVVEPGFLERLASLQLPDGRFVETDSDDAREQAHCTAVCLIALAR
;
A
#
# COMPACT_ATOMS: atom_id res chain seq x y z
N MET A 1 20.59 9.67 2.37
CA MET A 1 19.63 8.72 1.79
C MET A 1 20.37 7.90 0.73
N THR A 2 20.31 6.61 0.78
CA THR A 2 20.78 5.73 -0.30
C THR A 2 19.83 5.85 -1.50
N SER A 3 20.27 5.50 -2.71
CA SER A 3 19.41 5.52 -3.92
C SER A 3 18.15 4.68 -3.74
N THR A 4 18.26 3.54 -3.07
CA THR A 4 17.18 2.61 -2.70
C THR A 4 16.09 3.27 -1.85
N SER A 5 16.46 4.02 -0.83
CA SER A 5 15.52 4.76 0.04
C SER A 5 14.75 5.85 -0.73
N LEU A 6 15.36 6.44 -1.76
CA LEU A 6 14.72 7.47 -2.57
C LEU A 6 13.62 6.88 -3.48
N GLU A 7 13.88 5.74 -4.15
CA GLU A 7 12.91 5.09 -5.04
C GLU A 7 11.63 4.72 -4.28
N ALA A 8 11.76 4.08 -3.13
CA ALA A 8 10.64 3.70 -2.29
C ALA A 8 9.84 4.93 -1.79
N HIS A 9 10.53 6.02 -1.39
CA HIS A 9 9.85 7.24 -0.95
C HIS A 9 9.04 7.92 -2.07
N VAL A 10 9.55 7.90 -3.30
CA VAL A 10 8.83 8.44 -4.46
C VAL A 10 7.55 7.63 -4.72
N SER A 11 7.63 6.30 -4.64
CA SER A 11 6.48 5.42 -4.80
C SER A 11 5.44 5.64 -3.69
N ASP A 12 5.82 5.55 -2.42
CA ASP A 12 4.93 5.72 -1.27
C ASP A 12 4.13 7.04 -1.35
N ARG A 13 4.78 8.11 -1.81
CA ARG A 13 4.12 9.41 -1.98
C ARG A 13 3.03 9.38 -3.05
N ALA A 14 3.28 8.73 -4.18
CA ALA A 14 2.30 8.65 -5.26
C ALA A 14 1.11 7.77 -4.85
N VAL A 15 1.36 6.62 -4.22
CA VAL A 15 0.35 5.71 -3.68
C VAL A 15 -0.54 6.44 -2.68
N THR A 16 0.05 7.14 -1.70
CA THR A 16 -0.68 7.90 -0.68
C THR A 16 -1.60 8.96 -1.30
N LEU A 17 -1.08 9.77 -2.22
CA LEU A 17 -1.86 10.83 -2.85
C LEU A 17 -2.97 10.27 -3.73
N HIS A 18 -2.71 9.13 -4.41
CA HIS A 18 -3.73 8.42 -5.16
C HIS A 18 -4.86 7.93 -4.23
N CYS A 19 -4.53 7.21 -3.16
CA CYS A 19 -5.51 6.71 -2.19
C CYS A 19 -6.33 7.86 -1.56
N LEU A 20 -5.70 8.96 -1.18
CA LEU A 20 -6.41 10.15 -0.68
C LEU A 20 -7.36 10.74 -1.71
N SER A 21 -6.97 10.79 -2.99
CA SER A 21 -7.85 11.32 -4.05
C SER A 21 -9.07 10.42 -4.29
N ALA A 22 -8.92 9.13 -4.14
CA ALA A 22 -9.98 8.13 -4.35
C ALA A 22 -10.90 8.00 -3.12
N HIS A 23 -10.31 7.92 -1.92
CA HIS A 23 -11.03 7.63 -0.67
C HIS A 23 -11.64 8.86 0.00
N ALA A 24 -10.95 10.00 -0.05
CA ALA A 24 -11.34 11.25 0.61
C ALA A 24 -11.27 12.44 -0.37
N PRO A 25 -12.08 12.46 -1.44
CA PRO A 25 -11.99 13.46 -2.51
C PRO A 25 -12.24 14.87 -2.01
N GLU A 26 -13.12 15.08 -1.04
CA GLU A 26 -13.39 16.40 -0.46
C GLU A 26 -12.17 16.93 0.30
N PHE A 27 -11.54 16.09 1.11
CA PHE A 27 -10.29 16.42 1.80
C PHE A 27 -9.18 16.74 0.78
N PHE A 28 -9.05 15.92 -0.27
CA PHE A 28 -8.05 16.08 -1.32
C PHE A 28 -8.19 17.44 -2.03
N VAL A 29 -9.41 17.82 -2.38
CA VAL A 29 -9.72 19.12 -3.01
C VAL A 29 -9.50 20.28 -2.04
N ALA A 30 -10.01 20.17 -0.80
CA ALA A 30 -9.88 21.22 0.22
C ALA A 30 -8.41 21.59 0.52
N HIS A 31 -7.49 20.62 0.41
CA HIS A 31 -6.06 20.83 0.65
C HIS A 31 -5.24 21.05 -0.62
N ALA A 32 -5.90 21.25 -1.78
CA ALA A 32 -5.28 21.51 -3.07
C ALA A 32 -4.16 20.51 -3.42
N LEU A 33 -4.43 19.20 -3.24
CA LEU A 33 -3.43 18.14 -3.40
C LEU A 33 -3.21 17.69 -4.84
N SER A 34 -4.07 18.08 -5.80
CA SER A 34 -3.93 17.68 -7.21
C SER A 34 -2.55 17.98 -7.81
N PRO A 35 -1.96 19.19 -7.67
CA PRO A 35 -0.62 19.44 -8.19
C PRO A 35 0.48 18.58 -7.53
N LYS A 36 0.25 18.13 -6.28
CA LYS A 36 1.16 17.23 -5.58
C LYS A 36 1.08 15.83 -6.11
N LEU A 37 -0.12 15.35 -6.48
CA LEU A 37 -0.31 14.06 -7.14
C LEU A 37 0.34 14.08 -8.51
N ASP A 38 0.11 15.11 -9.33
CA ASP A 38 0.73 15.26 -10.65
C ASP A 38 2.25 15.19 -10.55
N ALA A 39 2.86 15.96 -9.64
CA ALA A 39 4.30 15.94 -9.39
C ALA A 39 4.81 14.59 -8.86
N ALA A 40 4.02 13.86 -8.08
CA ALA A 40 4.38 12.52 -7.61
C ALA A 40 4.37 11.52 -8.77
N LEU A 41 3.35 11.57 -9.64
CA LEU A 41 3.26 10.72 -10.85
C LEU A 41 4.40 11.03 -11.84
N GLU A 42 4.78 12.29 -12.01
CA GLU A 42 5.98 12.68 -12.77
C GLU A 42 7.25 12.09 -12.14
N GLY A 43 7.34 12.10 -10.80
CA GLY A 43 8.43 11.47 -10.05
C GLY A 43 8.55 9.97 -10.35
N LEU A 44 7.43 9.24 -10.43
CA LEU A 44 7.44 7.82 -10.80
C LEU A 44 8.08 7.57 -12.19
N ALA A 45 7.97 8.53 -13.11
CA ALA A 45 8.57 8.42 -14.43
C ALA A 45 10.11 8.44 -14.41
N THR A 46 10.71 8.89 -13.32
CA THR A 46 12.16 8.91 -13.16
C THR A 46 12.73 7.60 -12.61
N LEU A 47 11.87 6.69 -12.12
CA LEU A 47 12.32 5.42 -11.57
C LEU A 47 12.79 4.48 -12.69
N PRO A 48 13.89 3.72 -12.45
CA PRO A 48 14.38 2.77 -13.43
C PRO A 48 13.37 1.64 -13.71
N SER A 49 13.30 1.21 -14.96
CA SER A 49 12.48 0.05 -15.38
C SER A 49 13.27 -1.25 -15.47
N THR A 50 14.48 -1.29 -14.92
CA THR A 50 15.34 -2.47 -14.87
C THR A 50 15.22 -3.17 -13.53
N PHE A 51 15.36 -4.49 -13.50
CA PHE A 51 15.24 -5.32 -12.29
C PHE A 51 16.48 -6.21 -12.11
N PRO A 52 17.66 -5.61 -11.80
CA PRO A 52 18.85 -6.40 -11.53
C PRO A 52 18.64 -7.34 -10.32
N PRO A 53 19.37 -8.47 -10.28
CA PRO A 53 19.10 -9.55 -9.34
C PRO A 53 19.44 -9.22 -7.88
N ASP A 54 20.11 -8.13 -7.60
CA ASP A 54 20.53 -7.70 -6.25
C ASP A 54 19.61 -6.66 -5.60
N LEU A 55 18.48 -6.32 -6.24
CA LEU A 55 17.52 -5.36 -5.67
C LEU A 55 16.89 -5.89 -4.38
N SER A 56 16.75 -5.01 -3.38
CA SER A 56 15.90 -5.27 -2.22
C SER A 56 14.41 -5.32 -2.63
N TRP A 57 13.61 -5.98 -1.81
CA TRP A 57 12.17 -6.07 -2.07
C TRP A 57 11.50 -4.70 -2.19
N ASP A 58 11.87 -3.71 -1.36
CA ASP A 58 11.35 -2.34 -1.40
C ASP A 58 11.55 -1.66 -2.75
N VAL A 59 12.71 -1.90 -3.38
CA VAL A 59 13.01 -1.31 -4.70
C VAL A 59 12.24 -2.02 -5.79
N VAL A 60 12.11 -3.35 -5.71
CA VAL A 60 11.27 -4.11 -6.66
C VAL A 60 9.83 -3.62 -6.57
N MET A 61 9.29 -3.47 -5.34
CA MET A 61 7.97 -2.93 -5.08
C MET A 61 7.82 -1.54 -5.69
N ALA A 62 8.71 -0.59 -5.34
CA ALA A 62 8.64 0.78 -5.83
C ALA A 62 8.64 0.89 -7.37
N ARG A 63 9.39 0.02 -8.04
CA ARG A 63 9.43 0.00 -9.52
C ARG A 63 8.18 -0.61 -10.13
N LEU A 64 7.62 -1.67 -9.55
CA LEU A 64 6.33 -2.24 -9.98
C LEU A 64 5.19 -1.27 -9.72
N ASP A 65 5.14 -0.64 -8.55
CA ASP A 65 4.18 0.43 -8.22
C ASP A 65 4.27 1.56 -9.26
N ALA A 66 5.49 2.00 -9.60
CA ALA A 66 5.66 3.06 -10.59
C ALA A 66 5.02 2.71 -11.93
N HIS A 67 5.20 1.48 -12.40
CA HIS A 67 4.54 1.00 -13.61
C HIS A 67 3.03 0.89 -13.45
N TYR A 68 2.57 0.35 -12.32
CA TYR A 68 1.15 0.16 -12.02
C TYR A 68 0.40 1.50 -11.94
N PHE A 69 0.86 2.44 -11.12
CA PHE A 69 0.21 3.74 -10.95
C PHE A 69 0.27 4.59 -12.20
N ARG A 70 1.35 4.54 -12.98
CA ARG A 70 1.40 5.19 -14.28
C ARG A 70 0.36 4.62 -15.25
N ALA A 71 0.24 3.30 -15.33
CA ALA A 71 -0.80 2.65 -16.14
C ALA A 71 -2.21 3.04 -15.66
N LEU A 72 -2.44 3.04 -14.34
CA LEU A 72 -3.70 3.41 -13.72
C LEU A 72 -4.13 4.85 -14.05
N HIS A 73 -3.18 5.76 -14.20
CA HIS A 73 -3.40 7.16 -14.59
C HIS A 73 -3.30 7.42 -16.11
N GLY A 74 -3.23 6.37 -16.93
CA GLY A 74 -3.17 6.49 -18.39
C GLY A 74 -1.84 7.05 -18.93
N LEU A 75 -0.78 7.01 -18.13
CA LEU A 75 0.56 7.46 -18.52
C LEU A 75 1.30 6.37 -19.29
N VAL A 76 2.17 6.79 -20.20
CA VAL A 76 2.98 5.86 -21.00
C VAL A 76 4.04 5.20 -20.11
N ASN A 77 4.05 3.87 -20.13
CA ASN A 77 5.09 3.07 -19.46
C ASN A 77 6.13 2.58 -20.47
N PRO A 78 7.42 2.57 -20.10
CA PRO A 78 8.40 1.78 -20.82
C PRO A 78 8.05 0.28 -20.69
N PRO A 79 8.45 -0.57 -21.68
CA PRO A 79 8.24 -2.00 -21.57
C PRO A 79 8.88 -2.58 -20.31
N LEU A 80 8.15 -3.45 -19.62
CA LEU A 80 8.71 -4.22 -18.50
C LEU A 80 9.55 -5.39 -19.02
N PRO A 81 10.77 -5.60 -18.51
CA PRO A 81 11.58 -6.76 -18.81
C PRO A 81 11.03 -7.98 -18.05
N ALA A 82 10.08 -8.70 -18.65
CA ALA A 82 9.30 -9.75 -17.99
C ALA A 82 10.16 -10.83 -17.31
N ASP A 83 11.28 -11.23 -17.92
CA ASP A 83 12.16 -12.24 -17.33
C ASP A 83 12.89 -11.73 -16.08
N ASP A 84 13.33 -10.48 -16.10
CA ASP A 84 13.99 -9.86 -14.94
C ASP A 84 12.99 -9.64 -13.79
N VAL A 85 11.74 -9.22 -14.12
CA VAL A 85 10.66 -9.10 -13.14
C VAL A 85 10.37 -10.46 -12.50
N ARG A 86 10.18 -11.52 -13.30
CA ARG A 86 9.97 -12.88 -12.78
C ARG A 86 11.10 -13.30 -11.83
N ALA A 87 12.34 -13.13 -12.24
CA ALA A 87 13.49 -13.49 -11.42
C ALA A 87 13.54 -12.70 -10.11
N ALA A 88 13.22 -11.40 -10.15
CA ALA A 88 13.18 -10.56 -8.95
C ALA A 88 12.06 -10.98 -7.98
N VAL A 89 10.85 -11.22 -8.48
CA VAL A 89 9.70 -11.65 -7.68
C VAL A 89 9.94 -13.03 -7.06
N THR A 90 10.42 -14.01 -7.85
CA THR A 90 10.74 -15.36 -7.35
C THR A 90 11.74 -15.31 -6.19
N ARG A 91 12.80 -14.51 -6.32
CA ARG A 91 13.78 -14.34 -5.24
C ARG A 91 13.19 -13.73 -3.98
N VAL A 92 12.29 -12.74 -4.11
CA VAL A 92 11.60 -12.18 -2.94
C VAL A 92 10.68 -13.23 -2.30
N ALA A 93 9.98 -14.03 -3.10
CA ALA A 93 9.10 -15.10 -2.63
C ALA A 93 9.85 -16.18 -1.83
N GLU A 94 11.10 -16.46 -2.17
CA GLU A 94 11.98 -17.38 -1.40
C GLU A 94 12.32 -16.84 0.01
N GLN A 95 12.20 -15.53 0.22
CA GLN A 95 12.54 -14.86 1.49
C GLN A 95 11.28 -14.49 2.29
N SER A 96 10.19 -14.14 1.62
CA SER A 96 8.94 -13.69 2.22
C SER A 96 7.76 -14.09 1.35
N VAL A 97 6.86 -14.92 1.91
CA VAL A 97 5.62 -15.31 1.24
C VAL A 97 4.74 -14.08 0.97
N LEU A 98 4.61 -13.18 1.95
CA LEU A 98 3.82 -11.95 1.80
C LEU A 98 4.42 -11.04 0.71
N GLY A 99 5.72 -10.77 0.77
CA GLY A 99 6.41 -9.93 -0.22
C GLY A 99 6.33 -10.53 -1.63
N GLY A 100 6.56 -11.83 -1.76
CA GLY A 100 6.44 -12.55 -3.03
C GLY A 100 5.02 -12.50 -3.59
N TRP A 101 4.00 -12.69 -2.74
CA TRP A 101 2.59 -12.58 -3.14
C TRP A 101 2.26 -11.19 -3.68
N LEU A 102 2.60 -10.13 -2.93
CA LEU A 102 2.35 -8.73 -3.33
C LEU A 102 2.97 -8.40 -4.68
N LEU A 103 4.24 -8.75 -4.86
CA LEU A 103 4.96 -8.48 -6.11
C LEU A 103 4.42 -9.30 -7.28
N ALA A 104 3.99 -10.56 -7.05
CA ALA A 104 3.41 -11.40 -8.09
C ALA A 104 2.06 -10.85 -8.57
N GLU A 105 1.20 -10.38 -7.66
CA GLU A 105 -0.08 -9.75 -7.99
C GLU A 105 0.13 -8.45 -8.79
N LEU A 106 1.04 -7.58 -8.36
CA LEU A 106 1.38 -6.35 -9.11
C LEU A 106 1.95 -6.66 -10.49
N ALA A 107 2.85 -7.64 -10.59
CA ALA A 107 3.42 -8.09 -11.87
C ALA A 107 2.33 -8.65 -12.79
N GLY A 108 1.40 -9.46 -12.24
CA GLY A 108 0.24 -9.99 -12.96
C GLY A 108 -0.68 -8.88 -13.50
N ALA A 109 -0.98 -7.87 -12.69
CA ALA A 109 -1.74 -6.69 -13.11
C ALA A 109 -1.05 -5.90 -14.24
N LEU A 110 0.28 -6.02 -14.35
CA LEU A 110 1.10 -5.42 -15.41
C LEU A 110 1.34 -6.37 -16.61
N GLY A 111 0.70 -7.55 -16.62
CA GLY A 111 0.79 -8.54 -17.70
C GLY A 111 2.03 -9.42 -17.66
N VAL A 112 2.75 -9.47 -16.52
CA VAL A 112 3.87 -10.39 -16.31
C VAL A 112 3.38 -11.57 -15.47
N ASP A 113 3.29 -12.75 -16.08
CA ASP A 113 2.90 -13.98 -15.41
C ASP A 113 4.02 -14.48 -14.48
N VAL A 114 3.72 -14.59 -13.20
CA VAL A 114 4.61 -15.05 -12.13
C VAL A 114 3.85 -16.03 -11.25
N GLU A 115 4.51 -17.07 -10.76
CA GLU A 115 3.93 -17.99 -9.79
C GLU A 115 3.60 -17.24 -8.48
N ILE A 116 2.33 -17.28 -8.08
CA ILE A 116 1.85 -16.61 -6.86
C ILE A 116 2.08 -17.56 -5.67
N PRO A 117 2.86 -17.14 -4.65
CA PRO A 117 3.01 -17.93 -3.43
C PRO A 117 1.69 -18.16 -2.70
N ASP A 118 1.51 -19.35 -2.12
CA ASP A 118 0.32 -19.66 -1.33
C ASP A 118 0.31 -18.88 0.00
N PRO A 119 -0.62 -17.93 0.22
CA PRO A 119 -0.69 -17.13 1.43
C PRO A 119 -1.41 -17.84 2.59
N SER A 120 -1.85 -19.08 2.42
CA SER A 120 -2.66 -19.81 3.42
C SER A 120 -1.97 -19.99 4.77
N GLY A 121 -0.64 -20.01 4.77
CA GLY A 121 0.20 -20.11 5.98
C GLY A 121 0.43 -18.81 6.73
N LEU A 122 0.05 -17.65 6.17
CA LEU A 122 0.23 -16.36 6.83
C LEU A 122 -0.66 -16.24 8.07
N THR A 123 -0.11 -15.66 9.14
CA THR A 123 -0.81 -15.50 10.41
C THR A 123 -0.57 -14.10 11.00
N GLY A 124 -1.40 -13.72 11.98
CA GLY A 124 -1.20 -12.50 12.77
C GLY A 124 -1.10 -11.25 11.88
N LEU A 125 0.01 -10.52 12.02
CA LEU A 125 0.27 -9.27 11.33
C LEU A 125 0.39 -9.45 9.81
N GLU A 126 1.15 -10.45 9.35
CA GLU A 126 1.33 -10.74 7.93
C GLU A 126 -0.01 -11.07 7.24
N ARG A 127 -0.90 -11.78 7.94
CA ARG A 127 -2.25 -12.08 7.46
C ARG A 127 -3.09 -10.81 7.29
N SER A 128 -2.95 -9.84 8.20
CA SER A 128 -3.63 -8.55 8.09
C SER A 128 -3.14 -7.77 6.88
N TYR A 129 -1.82 -7.64 6.70
CA TYR A 129 -1.23 -6.99 5.53
C TYR A 129 -1.62 -7.67 4.21
N TRP A 130 -1.62 -9.01 4.18
CA TRP A 130 -2.06 -9.71 2.99
C TRP A 130 -3.50 -9.34 2.61
N ARG A 131 -4.42 -9.31 3.60
CA ARG A 131 -5.83 -9.00 3.35
C ARG A 131 -6.06 -7.53 2.98
N THR A 132 -5.37 -6.58 3.60
CA THR A 132 -5.50 -5.16 3.23
C THR A 132 -5.01 -4.92 1.80
N HIS A 133 -3.85 -5.47 1.44
CA HIS A 133 -3.32 -5.34 0.09
C HIS A 133 -4.14 -6.08 -0.97
N GLN A 134 -4.78 -7.20 -0.61
CA GLN A 134 -5.75 -7.87 -1.47
C GLN A 134 -6.93 -6.94 -1.80
N ILE A 135 -7.51 -6.27 -0.80
CA ILE A 135 -8.56 -5.26 -1.00
C ILE A 135 -8.05 -4.09 -1.86
N LEU A 136 -6.85 -3.57 -1.57
CA LEU A 136 -6.25 -2.47 -2.34
C LEU A 136 -6.10 -2.84 -3.82
N LEU A 137 -5.59 -4.02 -4.14
CA LEU A 137 -5.43 -4.48 -5.51
C LEU A 137 -6.78 -4.70 -6.20
N TRP A 138 -7.75 -5.32 -5.51
CA TRP A 138 -9.10 -5.54 -6.05
C TRP A 138 -9.87 -4.26 -6.33
N THR A 139 -9.53 -3.16 -5.64
CA THR A 139 -10.15 -1.84 -5.80
C THR A 139 -9.29 -0.86 -6.58
N SER A 140 -8.23 -1.31 -7.23
CA SER A 140 -7.25 -0.41 -7.86
C SER A 140 -6.82 0.71 -6.90
N TYR A 141 -6.43 0.32 -5.69
CA TYR A 141 -6.07 1.23 -4.60
C TYR A 141 -7.18 2.23 -4.25
N LEU A 142 -8.35 1.70 -3.92
CA LEU A 142 -9.56 2.41 -3.48
C LEU A 142 -10.28 3.22 -4.57
N ARG A 143 -9.88 3.11 -5.84
CA ARG A 143 -10.51 3.83 -6.94
C ARG A 143 -11.80 3.17 -7.43
N ASP A 144 -11.77 1.85 -7.53
CA ASP A 144 -12.86 1.07 -8.10
C ASP A 144 -13.71 0.43 -6.98
N PRO A 145 -15.01 0.17 -7.21
CA PRO A 145 -15.85 -0.53 -6.25
C PRO A 145 -15.31 -1.94 -5.95
N LEU A 146 -15.49 -2.41 -4.72
CA LEU A 146 -15.14 -3.75 -4.30
C LEU A 146 -16.27 -4.73 -4.67
N GLU A 147 -16.16 -5.39 -5.81
CA GLU A 147 -17.16 -6.33 -6.36
C GLU A 147 -16.59 -7.76 -6.52
N THR A 148 -15.53 -8.09 -5.81
CA THR A 148 -14.80 -9.35 -5.97
C THR A 148 -15.37 -10.44 -5.07
N GLU A 149 -15.49 -11.68 -5.60
CA GLU A 149 -15.85 -12.86 -4.80
C GLU A 149 -14.85 -13.05 -3.65
N GLY A 150 -15.35 -13.35 -2.45
CA GLY A 150 -14.53 -13.49 -1.25
C GLY A 150 -14.20 -12.16 -0.54
N ALA A 151 -14.61 -11.01 -1.10
CA ALA A 151 -14.36 -9.71 -0.47
C ALA A 151 -14.99 -9.59 0.92
N ASP A 152 -16.22 -10.08 1.10
CA ASP A 152 -16.89 -10.06 2.40
C ASP A 152 -16.13 -10.87 3.46
N GLU A 153 -15.59 -12.05 3.10
CA GLU A 153 -14.78 -12.85 4.01
C GLU A 153 -13.51 -12.10 4.43
N ALA A 154 -12.80 -11.46 3.47
CA ALA A 154 -11.61 -10.68 3.74
C ALA A 154 -11.92 -9.50 4.68
N LEU A 155 -12.99 -8.76 4.41
CA LEU A 155 -13.43 -7.63 5.25
C LEU A 155 -13.84 -8.07 6.66
N ASP A 156 -14.54 -9.19 6.79
CA ASP A 156 -14.91 -9.74 8.09
C ASP A 156 -13.69 -10.20 8.90
N GLU A 157 -12.67 -10.75 8.22
CA GLU A 157 -11.40 -11.10 8.83
C GLU A 157 -10.65 -9.84 9.33
N LEU A 158 -10.57 -8.80 8.51
CA LEU A 158 -9.97 -7.52 8.87
C LEU A 158 -10.70 -6.87 10.05
N ALA A 159 -12.04 -6.82 10.02
CA ALA A 159 -12.83 -6.24 11.10
C ALA A 159 -12.59 -6.95 12.44
N ARG A 160 -12.45 -8.28 12.44
CA ARG A 160 -12.10 -9.05 13.64
C ARG A 160 -10.68 -8.80 14.13
N GLY A 161 -9.76 -8.50 13.20
CA GLY A 161 -8.35 -8.21 13.52
C GLY A 161 -8.10 -6.81 14.09
N LEU A 162 -8.89 -5.83 13.71
CA LEU A 162 -8.69 -4.41 14.05
C LEU A 162 -8.50 -4.13 15.55
N PRO A 163 -9.34 -4.65 16.47
CA PRO A 163 -9.14 -4.42 17.91
C PRO A 163 -7.77 -4.90 18.41
N VAL A 164 -7.29 -6.02 17.87
CA VAL A 164 -6.00 -6.60 18.26
C VAL A 164 -4.85 -5.72 17.78
N ARG A 165 -4.89 -5.26 16.51
CA ARG A 165 -3.85 -4.38 15.96
C ARG A 165 -3.73 -3.09 16.78
N LEU A 166 -4.85 -2.44 17.08
CA LEU A 166 -4.89 -1.24 17.91
C LEU A 166 -4.41 -1.49 19.35
N ALA A 167 -4.74 -2.65 19.94
CA ALA A 167 -4.29 -3.00 21.30
C ALA A 167 -2.79 -3.28 21.36
N CYS A 168 -2.21 -3.85 20.31
CA CYS A 168 -0.77 -4.10 20.19
C CYS A 168 0.04 -2.85 19.81
N GLY A 169 -0.60 -1.73 19.45
CA GLY A 169 0.09 -0.53 18.97
C GLY A 169 0.59 -0.63 17.53
N GLU A 170 0.08 -1.60 16.77
CA GLU A 170 0.37 -1.79 15.35
C GLU A 170 -0.47 -0.80 14.53
N ILE A 171 0.01 0.45 14.49
CA ILE A 171 -0.75 1.62 14.00
C ILE A 171 -0.99 1.53 12.49
N ASP A 172 0.05 1.20 11.74
CA ASP A 172 0.01 1.11 10.29
C ASP A 172 -1.03 0.08 9.80
N PRO A 173 -0.98 -1.19 10.21
CA PRO A 173 -1.98 -2.17 9.78
C PRO A 173 -3.38 -1.87 10.33
N ALA A 174 -3.51 -1.23 11.49
CA ALA A 174 -4.80 -0.80 12.00
C ALA A 174 -5.43 0.29 11.12
N ALA A 175 -4.65 1.26 10.67
CA ALA A 175 -5.09 2.31 9.76
C ALA A 175 -5.45 1.74 8.38
N GLU A 176 -4.64 0.80 7.85
CA GLU A 176 -4.95 0.10 6.61
C GLU A 176 -6.29 -0.65 6.68
N ILE A 177 -6.52 -1.38 7.76
CA ILE A 177 -7.81 -2.07 7.99
C ILE A 177 -8.96 -1.06 8.00
N ILE A 178 -8.81 0.06 8.71
CA ILE A 178 -9.86 1.09 8.83
C ILE A 178 -10.24 1.62 7.45
N PHE A 179 -9.28 2.06 6.64
CA PHE A 179 -9.63 2.62 5.33
C PHE A 179 -10.14 1.57 4.34
N CYS A 180 -9.67 0.31 4.41
CA CYS A 180 -10.23 -0.78 3.61
C CYS A 180 -11.71 -1.03 3.95
N LEU A 181 -12.05 -1.09 5.24
CA LEU A 181 -13.45 -1.23 5.69
C LEU A 181 -14.30 -0.05 5.23
N GLN A 182 -13.80 1.16 5.39
CA GLN A 182 -14.49 2.37 5.00
C GLN A 182 -14.71 2.45 3.48
N ALA A 183 -13.71 2.11 2.66
CA ALA A 183 -13.82 2.09 1.21
C ALA A 183 -14.85 1.07 0.71
N ALA A 184 -14.99 -0.06 1.42
CA ALA A 184 -16.04 -1.04 1.19
C ALA A 184 -17.42 -0.65 1.75
N GLY A 185 -17.59 0.55 2.28
CA GLY A 185 -18.85 1.01 2.87
C GLY A 185 -19.21 0.36 4.20
N ARG A 186 -18.27 -0.38 4.83
CA ARG A 186 -18.46 -0.96 6.16
C ARG A 186 -18.37 0.12 7.24
N VAL A 187 -19.21 0.03 8.25
CA VAL A 187 -19.18 0.95 9.39
C VAL A 187 -18.01 0.58 10.30
N VAL A 188 -17.10 1.52 10.49
CA VAL A 188 -16.06 1.44 11.52
C VAL A 188 -16.58 2.12 12.79
N GLU A 189 -16.52 1.43 13.93
CA GLU A 189 -16.95 2.00 15.20
C GLU A 189 -16.16 3.27 15.54
N PRO A 190 -16.83 4.37 15.93
CA PRO A 190 -16.17 5.65 16.24
C PRO A 190 -15.02 5.52 17.24
N GLY A 191 -15.14 4.62 18.22
CA GLY A 191 -14.09 4.36 19.21
C GLY A 191 -12.76 3.89 18.62
N PHE A 192 -12.75 3.20 17.48
CA PHE A 192 -11.51 2.84 16.80
C PHE A 192 -10.86 4.03 16.11
N LEU A 193 -11.65 4.92 15.50
CA LEU A 193 -11.14 6.16 14.90
C LEU A 193 -10.58 7.10 15.97
N GLU A 194 -11.31 7.27 17.08
CA GLU A 194 -10.85 8.05 18.23
C GLU A 194 -9.55 7.47 18.82
N ARG A 195 -9.48 6.14 18.94
CA ARG A 195 -8.26 5.47 19.39
C ARG A 195 -7.10 5.71 18.45
N LEU A 196 -7.28 5.52 17.13
CA LEU A 196 -6.24 5.81 16.14
C LEU A 196 -5.80 7.27 16.22
N ALA A 197 -6.74 8.23 16.22
CA ALA A 197 -6.44 9.66 16.33
C ALA A 197 -5.68 10.00 17.61
N SER A 198 -5.97 9.32 18.72
CA SER A 198 -5.27 9.54 20.01
C SER A 198 -3.80 9.10 20.02
N LEU A 199 -3.36 8.35 19.02
CA LEU A 199 -1.96 7.92 18.84
C LEU A 199 -1.13 8.94 18.08
N GLN A 200 -1.75 10.02 17.59
CA GLN A 200 -1.03 11.10 16.93
C GLN A 200 -0.11 11.84 17.91
N LEU A 201 1.14 12.02 17.50
CA LEU A 201 2.11 12.81 18.27
C LEU A 201 1.77 14.31 18.18
N PRO A 202 2.29 15.14 19.13
CA PRO A 202 2.05 16.58 19.13
C PRO A 202 2.54 17.31 17.87
N ASP A 203 3.47 16.74 17.13
CA ASP A 203 3.97 17.27 15.85
C ASP A 203 3.16 16.80 14.63
N GLY A 204 2.08 16.05 14.85
CA GLY A 204 1.18 15.57 13.82
C GLY A 204 1.54 14.22 13.20
N ARG A 205 2.68 13.64 13.56
CA ARG A 205 3.11 12.32 13.05
C ARG A 205 2.38 11.19 13.77
N PHE A 206 2.32 10.04 13.08
CA PHE A 206 2.04 8.74 13.66
C PHE A 206 3.31 7.89 13.51
N VAL A 207 3.70 7.21 14.57
CA VAL A 207 4.95 6.45 14.62
C VAL A 207 4.69 5.13 15.31
N GLU A 208 5.05 4.04 14.68
CA GLU A 208 5.11 2.75 15.36
C GLU A 208 6.26 2.76 16.40
N THR A 209 6.03 2.11 17.52
CA THR A 209 6.81 2.27 18.74
C THR A 209 8.30 1.89 18.58
N ASP A 210 8.64 1.10 17.56
CA ASP A 210 9.96 0.50 17.40
C ASP A 210 10.72 0.99 16.15
N SER A 211 10.20 1.96 15.38
CA SER A 211 10.86 2.42 14.16
C SER A 211 11.45 3.83 14.30
N ASP A 212 12.78 3.90 14.19
CA ASP A 212 13.53 5.14 14.01
C ASP A 212 13.68 5.52 12.51
N ASP A 213 13.15 4.71 11.58
CA ASP A 213 13.23 4.99 10.15
C ASP A 213 12.24 6.08 9.75
N ALA A 214 12.76 7.19 9.27
CA ALA A 214 11.95 8.34 8.83
C ALA A 214 10.99 7.99 7.68
N ARG A 215 11.31 6.99 6.85
CA ARG A 215 10.43 6.52 5.77
C ARG A 215 9.24 5.77 6.34
N GLU A 216 9.48 4.82 7.25
CA GLU A 216 8.40 4.05 7.90
C GLU A 216 7.49 4.98 8.69
N GLN A 217 8.03 5.97 9.39
CA GLN A 217 7.24 7.00 10.07
C GLN A 217 6.41 7.85 9.11
N ALA A 218 6.95 8.21 7.96
CA ALA A 218 6.22 8.94 6.92
C ALA A 218 5.11 8.08 6.32
N HIS A 219 5.38 6.79 6.05
CA HIS A 219 4.39 5.82 5.57
C HIS A 219 3.24 5.65 6.57
N CYS A 220 3.54 5.33 7.82
CA CYS A 220 2.55 5.18 8.89
C CYS A 220 1.68 6.44 9.04
N THR A 221 2.30 7.64 8.99
CA THR A 221 1.56 8.92 9.03
C THR A 221 0.62 9.05 7.83
N ALA A 222 1.07 8.71 6.64
CA ALA A 222 0.27 8.78 5.42
C ALA A 222 -0.94 7.84 5.44
N VAL A 223 -0.75 6.60 5.88
CA VAL A 223 -1.80 5.59 6.01
C VAL A 223 -2.85 6.02 7.04
N CYS A 224 -2.42 6.56 8.19
CA CYS A 224 -3.33 7.13 9.19
C CYS A 224 -4.12 8.32 8.65
N LEU A 225 -3.51 9.19 7.83
CA LEU A 225 -4.22 10.30 7.19
C LEU A 225 -5.31 9.80 6.25
N ILE A 226 -5.08 8.74 5.47
CA ILE A 226 -6.11 8.13 4.61
C ILE A 226 -7.29 7.64 5.46
N ALA A 227 -7.01 6.93 6.57
CA ALA A 227 -8.02 6.38 7.46
C ALA A 227 -8.87 7.45 8.18
N LEU A 228 -8.28 8.62 8.49
CA LEU A 228 -8.91 9.69 9.25
C LEU A 228 -9.47 10.84 8.39
N ALA A 229 -9.11 10.91 7.10
CA ALA A 229 -9.49 11.97 6.17
C ALA A 229 -10.92 11.77 5.63
N ARG A 230 -11.95 11.94 6.47
CA ARG A 230 -13.36 11.88 6.05
C ARG A 230 -14.09 13.15 6.45
#